data_e475f81f3fad1e4dbb300e8770e8c033
#
_entry.id   e475f81f3fad1e4dbb300e8770e8c033
#
_cell.length_a   1.000
_cell.length_b   1.000
_cell.length_c   1.000
_cell.angle_alpha   90.00
_cell.angle_beta   90.00
_cell.angle_gamma   90.00
#
_symmetry.space_group_name_H-M   'P 1'
#
loop_
_entity.id
_entity.type
_entity.pdbx_description
1 polymer ?
#
loop_
_entity_poly.entity_id
_entity_poly.type
_entity_poly.pdbx_seq_one_letter_code
_entity_poly.pdbx_strand_id
1 'polypeptide(L)'
;ERNLMTATIEPVWDGNETWLILGGGGLFAAFPLAYAILMPAFYLPVLLMLAALIFRGVAFEFRHKAVRKPTRLFWNGAFFYGSLTAALSQGLILGGFIQGVTIEGRSFAGGAFDWLTPFSLLVAVSVAIGYVLLGACWLVLKTEGEVQRRARKRGLLALAGVALCFAAVSLATLSIDPRVTERWGFSMSQIEVGKILPLAPIPLIGLVLTALVWRDLSGRVSAPDWRPYVLSAGIFLSGYLGLAVSLF
;
A
#
# COMPACT_ATOMS: atom_id res chain seq x y z
N GLU A 1 -8.13 10.28 -22.69
CA GLU A 1 -8.25 9.81 -21.30
C GLU A 1 -6.92 9.71 -20.58
N ARG A 2 -5.92 8.95 -21.09
CA ARG A 2 -4.60 8.79 -20.43
C ARG A 2 -3.90 10.12 -20.16
N ASN A 3 -3.94 11.06 -21.10
CA ASN A 3 -3.35 12.39 -20.91
C ASN A 3 -4.03 13.16 -19.79
N LEU A 4 -5.36 13.06 -19.68
CA LEU A 4 -6.09 13.68 -18.58
C LEU A 4 -5.71 13.04 -17.23
N MET A 5 -5.62 11.70 -17.17
CA MET A 5 -5.20 10.99 -15.96
C MET A 5 -3.79 11.38 -15.51
N THR A 6 -2.83 11.46 -16.44
CA THR A 6 -1.46 11.89 -16.11
C THR A 6 -1.40 13.35 -15.66
N ALA A 7 -2.15 14.24 -16.29
CA ALA A 7 -2.22 15.65 -15.88
C ALA A 7 -2.73 15.84 -14.45
N THR A 8 -3.57 14.93 -13.91
CA THR A 8 -4.02 15.01 -12.51
C THR A 8 -2.93 14.71 -11.50
N ILE A 9 -1.88 13.98 -11.91
CA ILE A 9 -0.78 13.53 -11.04
C ILE A 9 0.42 14.48 -11.15
N GLU A 10 0.55 15.18 -12.28
CA GLU A 10 1.69 16.05 -12.61
C GLU A 10 2.07 17.05 -11.50
N PRO A 11 1.13 17.69 -10.78
CA PRO A 11 1.49 18.64 -9.73
C PRO A 11 2.00 18.00 -8.43
N VAL A 12 1.86 16.68 -8.24
CA VAL A 12 2.04 16.03 -6.93
C VAL A 12 2.98 14.81 -6.94
N TRP A 13 3.34 14.27 -8.11
CA TRP A 13 4.10 13.01 -8.19
C TRP A 13 5.50 13.11 -7.57
N ASP A 14 6.21 14.20 -7.81
CA ASP A 14 7.56 14.43 -7.31
C ASP A 14 7.58 14.59 -5.78
N GLY A 15 6.63 15.34 -5.23
CA GLY A 15 6.46 15.49 -3.80
C GLY A 15 6.25 14.16 -3.07
N ASN A 16 5.48 13.25 -3.65
CA ASN A 16 5.25 11.92 -3.07
C ASN A 16 6.54 11.08 -3.03
N GLU A 17 7.39 11.17 -4.05
CA GLU A 17 8.69 10.47 -4.06
C GLU A 17 9.68 11.10 -3.07
N THR A 18 9.66 12.43 -2.91
CA THR A 18 10.47 13.15 -1.93
C THR A 18 10.18 12.69 -0.50
N TRP A 19 8.92 12.42 -0.14
CA TRP A 19 8.56 11.89 1.18
C TRP A 19 9.16 10.50 1.45
N LEU A 20 9.28 9.64 0.44
CA LEU A 20 9.95 8.33 0.58
C LEU A 20 11.44 8.50 0.89
N ILE A 21 12.12 9.41 0.19
CA ILE A 21 13.54 9.71 0.41
C ILE A 21 13.74 10.30 1.80
N LEU A 22 12.87 11.23 2.21
CA LEU A 22 12.90 11.83 3.54
C LEU A 22 12.68 10.77 4.62
N GLY A 23 11.76 9.82 4.41
CA GLY A 23 11.53 8.70 5.33
C GLY A 23 12.79 7.81 5.50
N GLY A 24 13.48 7.49 4.41
CA GLY A 24 14.74 6.75 4.45
C GLY A 24 15.87 7.52 5.14
N GLY A 25 16.02 8.81 4.83
CA GLY A 25 16.98 9.70 5.50
C GLY A 25 16.66 9.89 6.97
N GLY A 26 15.39 10.02 7.33
CA GLY A 26 14.91 10.11 8.71
C GLY A 26 15.19 8.84 9.50
N LEU A 27 14.97 7.66 8.90
CA LEU A 27 15.32 6.37 9.50
C LEU A 27 16.83 6.29 9.78
N PHE A 28 17.66 6.71 8.82
CA PHE A 28 19.12 6.74 9.00
C PHE A 28 19.54 7.68 10.12
N ALA A 29 18.98 8.89 10.17
CA ALA A 29 19.40 9.92 11.13
C ALA A 29 18.87 9.67 12.55
N ALA A 30 17.60 9.28 12.70
CA ALA A 30 16.95 9.12 14.00
C ALA A 30 17.09 7.70 14.57
N PHE A 31 17.19 6.68 13.71
CA PHE A 31 17.23 5.27 14.10
C PHE A 31 18.35 4.50 13.37
N PRO A 32 19.64 4.88 13.54
CA PRO A 32 20.75 4.33 12.76
C PRO A 32 20.92 2.82 12.91
N LEU A 33 20.61 2.25 14.08
CA LEU A 33 20.66 0.81 14.30
C LEU A 33 19.56 0.09 13.49
N ALA A 34 18.34 0.61 13.49
CA ALA A 34 17.26 0.05 12.70
C ALA A 34 17.59 0.14 11.19
N TYR A 35 18.15 1.25 10.74
CA TYR A 35 18.63 1.42 9.36
C TYR A 35 19.69 0.37 9.01
N ALA A 36 20.69 0.17 9.87
CA ALA A 36 21.79 -0.77 9.66
C ALA A 36 21.31 -2.24 9.60
N ILE A 37 20.18 -2.56 10.21
CA ILE A 37 19.58 -3.90 10.19
C ILE A 37 18.61 -4.05 9.00
N LEU A 38 17.71 -3.09 8.81
CA LEU A 38 16.62 -3.19 7.83
C LEU A 38 17.10 -3.01 6.38
N MET A 39 18.09 -2.14 6.15
CA MET A 39 18.59 -1.93 4.78
C MET A 39 19.26 -3.17 4.19
N PRO A 40 20.16 -3.90 4.88
CA PRO A 40 20.66 -5.17 4.40
C PRO A 40 19.56 -6.25 4.27
N ALA A 41 18.62 -6.32 5.22
CA ALA A 41 17.53 -7.31 5.18
C ALA A 41 16.62 -7.14 3.95
N PHE A 42 16.33 -5.90 3.56
CA PHE A 42 15.46 -5.56 2.43
C PHE A 42 16.23 -4.96 1.24
N TYR A 43 17.51 -5.23 1.12
CA TYR A 43 18.38 -4.64 0.09
C TYR A 43 17.80 -4.79 -1.33
N LEU A 44 17.43 -6.02 -1.71
CA LEU A 44 16.93 -6.29 -3.06
C LEU A 44 15.59 -5.58 -3.36
N PRO A 45 14.53 -5.70 -2.53
CA PRO A 45 13.29 -4.99 -2.82
C PRO A 45 13.41 -3.47 -2.70
N VAL A 46 14.31 -2.94 -1.86
CA VAL A 46 14.59 -1.49 -1.80
C VAL A 46 15.25 -1.02 -3.09
N LEU A 47 16.29 -1.71 -3.59
CA LEU A 47 16.92 -1.36 -4.87
C LEU A 47 15.94 -1.46 -6.04
N LEU A 48 15.12 -2.52 -6.06
CA LEU A 48 14.12 -2.71 -7.09
C LEU A 48 13.07 -1.59 -7.07
N MET A 49 12.64 -1.18 -5.88
CA MET A 49 11.73 -0.05 -5.68
C MET A 49 12.34 1.25 -6.22
N LEU A 50 13.57 1.57 -5.83
CA LEU A 50 14.26 2.80 -6.26
C LEU A 50 14.46 2.83 -7.79
N ALA A 51 14.94 1.73 -8.39
CA ALA A 51 15.06 1.62 -9.84
C ALA A 51 13.71 1.82 -10.55
N ALA A 52 12.65 1.20 -10.03
CA ALA A 52 11.30 1.32 -10.56
C ALA A 52 10.76 2.77 -10.48
N LEU A 53 11.03 3.48 -9.39
CA LEU A 53 10.66 4.89 -9.22
C LEU A 53 11.43 5.80 -10.18
N ILE A 54 12.73 5.56 -10.40
CA ILE A 54 13.53 6.28 -11.41
C ILE A 54 12.92 6.07 -12.81
N PHE A 55 12.62 4.83 -13.19
CA PHE A 55 11.99 4.53 -14.48
C PHE A 55 10.61 5.20 -14.61
N ARG A 56 9.83 5.22 -13.54
CA ARG A 56 8.53 5.89 -13.50
C ARG A 56 8.66 7.39 -13.71
N GLY A 57 9.57 8.05 -13.00
CA GLY A 57 9.81 9.49 -13.11
C GLY A 57 10.30 9.86 -14.51
N VAL A 58 11.30 9.15 -15.04
CA VAL A 58 11.79 9.34 -16.42
C VAL A 58 10.66 9.12 -17.44
N ALA A 59 9.87 8.06 -17.28
CA ALA A 59 8.76 7.77 -18.18
C ALA A 59 7.70 8.87 -18.17
N PHE A 60 7.45 9.49 -17.01
CA PHE A 60 6.50 10.58 -16.88
C PHE A 60 6.90 11.78 -17.74
N GLU A 61 8.16 12.23 -17.64
CA GLU A 61 8.70 13.36 -18.40
C GLU A 61 8.81 13.07 -19.92
N PHE A 62 9.42 11.91 -20.27
CA PHE A 62 9.69 11.60 -21.67
C PHE A 62 8.44 11.23 -22.48
N ARG A 63 7.40 10.73 -21.81
CA ARG A 63 6.12 10.43 -22.46
C ARG A 63 5.48 11.66 -23.12
N HIS A 64 5.56 12.81 -22.49
CA HIS A 64 5.01 14.07 -23.05
C HIS A 64 5.81 14.56 -24.26
N LYS A 65 7.12 14.31 -24.30
CA LYS A 65 8.02 14.68 -25.40
C LYS A 65 8.03 13.67 -26.56
N ALA A 66 7.40 12.50 -26.38
CA ALA A 66 7.42 11.44 -27.38
C ALA A 66 6.51 11.77 -28.56
N VAL A 67 7.08 12.06 -29.73
CA VAL A 67 6.37 12.35 -30.98
C VAL A 67 5.89 11.04 -31.66
N ARG A 68 6.75 10.02 -31.69
CA ARG A 68 6.48 8.74 -32.36
C ARG A 68 5.57 7.85 -31.51
N LYS A 69 4.55 7.24 -32.14
CA LYS A 69 3.62 6.32 -31.47
C LYS A 69 4.31 5.15 -30.72
N PRO A 70 5.31 4.43 -31.30
CA PRO A 70 5.99 3.34 -30.57
C PRO A 70 6.75 3.85 -29.34
N THR A 71 7.42 4.99 -29.43
CA THR A 71 8.12 5.62 -28.30
C THR A 71 7.14 5.98 -27.17
N ARG A 72 5.97 6.50 -27.51
CA ARG A 72 4.90 6.80 -26.54
C ARG A 72 4.36 5.54 -25.88
N LEU A 73 4.21 4.44 -26.63
CA LEU A 73 3.78 3.15 -26.08
C LEU A 73 4.82 2.58 -25.13
N PHE A 74 6.10 2.68 -25.47
CA PHE A 74 7.20 2.27 -24.60
C PHE A 74 7.17 3.01 -23.26
N TRP A 75 7.07 4.34 -23.28
CA TRP A 75 7.01 5.13 -22.04
C TRP A 75 5.72 4.90 -21.23
N ASN A 76 4.58 4.60 -21.88
CA ASN A 76 3.37 4.17 -21.17
C ASN A 76 3.59 2.84 -20.44
N GLY A 77 4.30 1.90 -21.08
CA GLY A 77 4.69 0.62 -20.45
C GLY A 77 5.65 0.84 -19.28
N ALA A 78 6.69 1.64 -19.48
CA ALA A 78 7.68 1.97 -18.44
C ALA A 78 7.02 2.61 -17.21
N PHE A 79 6.07 3.53 -17.42
CA PHE A 79 5.30 4.13 -16.33
C PHE A 79 4.45 3.11 -15.59
N PHE A 80 3.76 2.22 -16.32
CA PHE A 80 2.90 1.19 -15.73
C PHE A 80 3.72 0.17 -14.92
N TYR A 81 4.75 -0.43 -15.55
CA TYR A 81 5.56 -1.45 -14.90
C TYR A 81 6.42 -0.87 -13.77
N GLY A 82 6.95 0.35 -13.93
CA GLY A 82 7.67 1.04 -12.87
C GLY A 82 6.77 1.28 -11.65
N SER A 83 5.54 1.78 -11.86
CA SER A 83 4.58 1.99 -10.78
C SER A 83 4.16 0.68 -10.10
N LEU A 84 3.90 -0.38 -10.87
CA LEU A 84 3.53 -1.69 -10.34
C LEU A 84 4.68 -2.31 -9.53
N THR A 85 5.89 -2.30 -10.09
CA THR A 85 7.08 -2.83 -9.40
C THR A 85 7.37 -2.08 -8.11
N ALA A 86 7.28 -0.74 -8.11
CA ALA A 86 7.44 0.05 -6.90
C ALA A 86 6.40 -0.33 -5.83
N ALA A 87 5.13 -0.44 -6.20
CA ALA A 87 4.05 -0.82 -5.29
C ALA A 87 4.25 -2.23 -4.71
N LEU A 88 4.61 -3.21 -5.55
CA LEU A 88 4.90 -4.57 -5.11
C LEU A 88 6.11 -4.62 -4.18
N SER A 89 7.18 -3.91 -4.50
CA SER A 89 8.38 -3.83 -3.65
C SER A 89 8.07 -3.23 -2.28
N GLN A 90 7.27 -2.17 -2.22
CA GLN A 90 6.82 -1.59 -0.95
C GLN A 90 6.04 -2.60 -0.11
N GLY A 91 5.14 -3.36 -0.73
CA GLY A 91 4.40 -4.39 -0.03
C GLY A 91 5.26 -5.58 0.41
N LEU A 92 6.28 -5.97 -0.37
CA LEU A 92 7.26 -7.00 0.03
C LEU A 92 8.07 -6.55 1.25
N ILE A 93 8.54 -5.31 1.25
CA ILE A 93 9.26 -4.72 2.40
C ILE A 93 8.35 -4.70 3.63
N LEU A 94 7.11 -4.23 3.49
CA LEU A 94 6.15 -4.18 4.58
C LEU A 94 5.84 -5.58 5.13
N GLY A 95 5.56 -6.55 4.26
CA GLY A 95 5.24 -7.92 4.65
C GLY A 95 6.42 -8.63 5.34
N GLY A 96 7.64 -8.46 4.81
CA GLY A 96 8.84 -8.99 5.44
C GLY A 96 9.14 -8.30 6.78
N PHE A 97 8.91 -7.00 6.89
CA PHE A 97 9.06 -6.26 8.15
C PHE A 97 8.09 -6.76 9.23
N ILE A 98 6.84 -7.04 8.87
CA ILE A 98 5.82 -7.57 9.81
C ILE A 98 6.22 -8.95 10.33
N GLN A 99 6.83 -9.80 9.49
CA GLN A 99 7.31 -11.12 9.90
C GLN A 99 8.56 -11.08 10.76
N GLY A 100 9.25 -9.92 10.79
CA GLY A 100 10.50 -9.73 11.49
C GLY A 100 11.71 -10.17 10.65
N VAL A 101 12.90 -9.82 11.14
CA VAL A 101 14.19 -10.12 10.51
C VAL A 101 15.10 -10.81 11.51
N THR A 102 15.92 -11.74 11.04
CA THR A 102 16.90 -12.45 11.89
C THR A 102 18.04 -11.50 12.28
N ILE A 103 18.25 -11.34 13.57
CA ILE A 103 19.26 -10.41 14.13
C ILE A 103 20.22 -11.20 15.03
N GLU A 104 21.51 -11.00 14.82
CA GLU A 104 22.56 -11.46 15.72
C GLU A 104 23.37 -10.26 16.23
N GLY A 105 23.34 -10.07 17.55
CA GLY A 105 23.96 -8.92 18.18
C GLY A 105 23.32 -7.60 17.72
N ARG A 106 23.99 -6.85 16.85
CA ARG A 106 23.53 -5.55 16.30
C ARG A 106 23.49 -5.51 14.78
N SER A 107 23.47 -6.66 14.13
CA SER A 107 23.49 -6.79 12.67
C SER A 107 22.46 -7.79 12.18
N PHE A 108 22.06 -7.62 10.91
CA PHE A 108 21.25 -8.59 10.20
C PHE A 108 22.06 -9.86 9.93
N ALA A 109 21.49 -11.01 10.27
CA ALA A 109 22.12 -12.33 10.13
C ALA A 109 21.34 -13.29 9.21
N GLY A 110 20.33 -12.79 8.52
CA GLY A 110 19.50 -13.59 7.60
C GLY A 110 20.06 -13.71 6.19
N GLY A 111 19.32 -14.42 5.34
CA GLY A 111 19.61 -14.61 3.93
C GLY A 111 19.08 -13.47 3.04
N ALA A 112 19.59 -13.40 1.80
CA ALA A 112 19.23 -12.36 0.82
C ALA A 112 17.77 -12.41 0.36
N PHE A 113 17.05 -13.50 0.59
CA PHE A 113 15.66 -13.74 0.15
C PHE A 113 14.69 -14.04 1.30
N ASP A 114 15.07 -13.84 2.56
CA ASP A 114 14.22 -14.12 3.72
C ASP A 114 12.93 -13.30 3.72
N TRP A 115 12.95 -12.12 3.07
CA TRP A 115 11.78 -11.29 2.86
C TRP A 115 10.77 -11.87 1.85
N LEU A 116 11.16 -12.87 1.03
CA LEU A 116 10.31 -13.44 -0.02
C LEU A 116 9.49 -14.62 0.53
N THR A 117 8.41 -14.33 1.19
CA THR A 117 7.51 -15.30 1.82
C THR A 117 6.12 -15.24 1.21
N PRO A 118 5.27 -16.26 1.38
CA PRO A 118 3.87 -16.19 0.95
C PRO A 118 3.11 -15.02 1.58
N PHE A 119 3.41 -14.68 2.83
CA PHE A 119 2.79 -13.54 3.51
C PHE A 119 3.24 -12.21 2.90
N SER A 120 4.52 -12.01 2.66
CA SER A 120 5.02 -10.79 2.03
C SER A 120 4.48 -10.60 0.61
N LEU A 121 4.30 -11.69 -0.15
CA LEU A 121 3.64 -11.67 -1.46
C LEU A 121 2.17 -11.28 -1.35
N LEU A 122 1.43 -11.80 -0.35
CA LEU A 122 0.06 -11.40 -0.09
C LEU A 122 -0.03 -9.91 0.23
N VAL A 123 0.87 -9.39 1.09
CA VAL A 123 0.93 -7.97 1.43
C VAL A 123 1.29 -7.13 0.19
N ALA A 124 2.21 -7.59 -0.66
CA ALA A 124 2.59 -6.90 -1.89
C ALA A 124 1.41 -6.72 -2.84
N VAL A 125 0.65 -7.77 -3.08
CA VAL A 125 -0.57 -7.72 -3.90
C VAL A 125 -1.62 -6.81 -3.25
N SER A 126 -1.78 -6.89 -1.93
CA SER A 126 -2.72 -6.06 -1.17
C SER A 126 -2.42 -4.56 -1.30
N VAL A 127 -1.14 -4.17 -1.16
CA VAL A 127 -0.69 -2.79 -1.32
C VAL A 127 -0.93 -2.31 -2.76
N ALA A 128 -0.60 -3.13 -3.76
CA ALA A 128 -0.82 -2.78 -5.17
C ALA A 128 -2.31 -2.55 -5.48
N ILE A 129 -3.21 -3.43 -5.02
CA ILE A 129 -4.67 -3.27 -5.18
C ILE A 129 -5.15 -2.02 -4.42
N GLY A 130 -4.63 -1.78 -3.23
CA GLY A 130 -4.93 -0.60 -2.46
C GLY A 130 -4.56 0.69 -3.20
N TYR A 131 -3.39 0.76 -3.83
CA TYR A 131 -3.01 1.91 -4.65
C TYR A 131 -3.90 2.10 -5.88
N VAL A 132 -4.43 1.03 -6.46
CA VAL A 132 -5.46 1.13 -7.52
C VAL A 132 -6.74 1.78 -6.96
N LEU A 133 -7.17 1.44 -5.74
CA LEU A 133 -8.31 2.08 -5.09
C LEU A 133 -8.06 3.57 -4.86
N LEU A 134 -6.92 3.93 -4.25
CA LEU A 134 -6.56 5.34 -4.02
C LEU A 134 -6.49 6.13 -5.32
N GLY A 135 -5.88 5.57 -6.36
CA GLY A 135 -5.80 6.19 -7.69
C GLY A 135 -7.18 6.35 -8.34
N ALA A 136 -8.07 5.38 -8.20
CA ALA A 136 -9.44 5.50 -8.70
C ALA A 136 -10.22 6.60 -7.95
N CYS A 137 -10.11 6.67 -6.63
CA CYS A 137 -10.72 7.72 -5.81
C CYS A 137 -10.12 9.11 -6.11
N TRP A 138 -8.80 9.19 -6.38
CA TRP A 138 -8.14 10.41 -6.84
C TRP A 138 -8.70 10.90 -8.17
N LEU A 139 -8.92 10.00 -9.13
CA LEU A 139 -9.52 10.34 -10.41
C LEU A 139 -10.98 10.80 -10.24
N VAL A 140 -11.74 10.22 -9.31
CA VAL A 140 -13.09 10.71 -8.97
C VAL A 140 -13.04 12.16 -8.46
N LEU A 141 -12.05 12.51 -7.65
CA LEU A 141 -11.85 13.86 -7.12
C LEU A 141 -11.42 14.87 -8.20
N LYS A 142 -10.58 14.47 -9.16
CA LYS A 142 -9.88 15.38 -10.08
C LYS A 142 -10.44 15.42 -11.50
N THR A 143 -11.42 14.58 -11.82
CA THR A 143 -11.97 14.50 -13.18
C THR A 143 -13.50 14.50 -13.15
N GLU A 144 -14.08 14.79 -14.31
CA GLU A 144 -15.53 14.81 -14.53
C GLU A 144 -15.93 13.91 -15.71
N GLY A 145 -17.23 13.71 -15.90
CA GLY A 145 -17.81 13.02 -17.04
C GLY A 145 -17.44 11.53 -17.12
N GLU A 146 -17.06 11.08 -18.31
CA GLU A 146 -16.83 9.66 -18.60
C GLU A 146 -15.62 9.07 -17.84
N VAL A 147 -14.54 9.85 -17.65
CA VAL A 147 -13.35 9.41 -16.93
C VAL A 147 -13.69 9.17 -15.46
N GLN A 148 -14.42 10.08 -14.84
CA GLN A 148 -14.88 9.94 -13.46
C GLN A 148 -15.80 8.72 -13.30
N ARG A 149 -16.77 8.54 -14.25
CA ARG A 149 -17.68 7.40 -14.23
C ARG A 149 -16.94 6.06 -14.31
N ARG A 150 -15.92 5.95 -15.17
CA ARG A 150 -15.06 4.76 -15.27
C ARG A 150 -14.21 4.56 -14.01
N ALA A 151 -13.70 5.66 -13.45
CA ALA A 151 -12.95 5.63 -12.20
C ALA A 151 -13.80 5.09 -11.04
N ARG A 152 -15.08 5.52 -10.91
CA ARG A 152 -16.01 4.98 -9.90
C ARG A 152 -16.21 3.47 -10.07
N LYS A 153 -16.43 2.96 -11.28
CA LYS A 153 -16.62 1.52 -11.54
C LYS A 153 -15.36 0.71 -11.18
N ARG A 154 -14.18 1.18 -11.60
CA ARG A 154 -12.90 0.53 -11.27
C ARG A 154 -12.57 0.61 -9.79
N GLY A 155 -12.92 1.73 -9.14
CA GLY A 155 -12.82 1.91 -7.71
C GLY A 155 -13.65 0.89 -6.92
N LEU A 156 -14.87 0.58 -7.36
CA LEU A 156 -15.69 -0.46 -6.72
C LEU A 156 -15.06 -1.86 -6.83
N LEU A 157 -14.48 -2.21 -7.98
CA LEU A 157 -13.77 -3.47 -8.16
C LEU A 157 -12.51 -3.53 -7.27
N ALA A 158 -11.73 -2.44 -7.25
CA ALA A 158 -10.56 -2.34 -6.38
C ALA A 158 -10.93 -2.40 -4.90
N LEU A 159 -12.05 -1.78 -4.51
CA LEU A 159 -12.55 -1.81 -3.13
C LEU A 159 -12.91 -3.24 -2.68
N ALA A 160 -13.56 -4.03 -3.56
CA ALA A 160 -13.82 -5.45 -3.28
C ALA A 160 -12.52 -6.23 -3.11
N GLY A 161 -11.51 -5.96 -3.96
CA GLY A 161 -10.17 -6.52 -3.81
C GLY A 161 -9.50 -6.12 -2.50
N VAL A 162 -9.58 -4.84 -2.11
CA VAL A 162 -9.04 -4.33 -0.83
C VAL A 162 -9.73 -5.01 0.36
N ALA A 163 -11.05 -5.14 0.34
CA ALA A 163 -11.78 -5.81 1.42
C ALA A 163 -11.36 -7.28 1.57
N LEU A 164 -11.20 -8.01 0.44
CA LEU A 164 -10.69 -9.38 0.44
C LEU A 164 -9.26 -9.46 0.97
N CYS A 165 -8.37 -8.58 0.49
CA CYS A 165 -6.98 -8.52 0.94
C CYS A 165 -6.89 -8.15 2.43
N PHE A 166 -7.69 -7.20 2.89
CA PHE A 166 -7.74 -6.81 4.30
C PHE A 166 -8.11 -8.02 5.19
N ALA A 167 -9.14 -8.77 4.80
CA ALA A 167 -9.53 -9.98 5.52
C ALA A 167 -8.41 -11.05 5.47
N ALA A 168 -7.84 -11.30 4.28
CA ALA A 168 -6.78 -12.29 4.10
C ALA A 168 -5.51 -11.95 4.90
N VAL A 169 -5.05 -10.69 4.86
CA VAL A 169 -3.88 -10.23 5.64
C VAL A 169 -4.18 -10.32 7.13
N SER A 170 -5.38 -9.90 7.59
CA SER A 170 -5.76 -9.97 9.00
C SER A 170 -5.75 -11.41 9.51
N LEU A 171 -6.30 -12.35 8.74
CA LEU A 171 -6.30 -13.79 9.11
C LEU A 171 -4.86 -14.36 9.07
N ALA A 172 -4.08 -14.04 8.04
CA ALA A 172 -2.70 -14.52 7.94
C ALA A 172 -1.81 -13.96 9.05
N THR A 173 -2.04 -12.73 9.50
CA THR A 173 -1.28 -12.11 10.60
C THR A 173 -1.45 -12.89 11.91
N LEU A 174 -2.61 -13.47 12.17
CA LEU A 174 -2.83 -14.32 13.35
C LEU A 174 -1.97 -15.58 13.36
N SER A 175 -1.50 -16.04 12.19
CA SER A 175 -0.66 -17.25 12.06
C SER A 175 0.85 -16.98 12.04
N ILE A 176 1.28 -15.71 12.07
CA ILE A 176 2.70 -15.36 11.99
C ILE A 176 3.41 -15.64 13.32
N ASP A 177 2.85 -15.18 14.43
CA ASP A 177 3.43 -15.33 15.77
C ASP A 177 2.31 -15.64 16.78
N PRO A 178 2.48 -16.65 17.64
CA PRO A 178 1.54 -16.97 18.74
C PRO A 178 1.19 -15.76 19.62
N ARG A 179 2.14 -14.83 19.82
CA ARG A 179 1.92 -13.60 20.59
C ARG A 179 0.86 -12.71 20.00
N VAL A 180 0.74 -12.66 18.66
CA VAL A 180 -0.31 -11.90 17.97
C VAL A 180 -1.66 -12.51 18.28
N THR A 181 -1.77 -13.83 18.22
CA THR A 181 -3.02 -14.56 18.51
C THR A 181 -3.47 -14.36 19.96
N GLU A 182 -2.52 -14.45 20.91
CA GLU A 182 -2.79 -14.21 22.34
C GLU A 182 -3.20 -12.75 22.61
N ARG A 183 -2.59 -11.78 21.93
CA ARG A 183 -2.93 -10.35 22.06
C ARG A 183 -4.36 -10.08 21.60
N TRP A 184 -4.79 -10.71 20.49
CA TRP A 184 -6.15 -10.62 20.00
C TRP A 184 -7.14 -11.48 20.81
N GLY A 185 -6.71 -12.12 21.90
CA GLY A 185 -7.57 -12.90 22.77
C GLY A 185 -7.97 -14.28 22.22
N PHE A 186 -7.29 -14.74 21.17
CA PHE A 186 -7.48 -16.08 20.61
C PHE A 186 -6.44 -17.03 21.19
N SER A 187 -6.69 -17.57 22.40
CA SER A 187 -5.86 -18.64 22.95
C SER A 187 -6.37 -20.00 22.47
N MET A 188 -5.49 -21.03 22.39
CA MET A 188 -5.89 -22.38 21.98
C MET A 188 -6.96 -23.02 22.88
N SER A 189 -7.15 -22.51 24.10
CA SER A 189 -8.07 -23.06 25.10
C SER A 189 -9.30 -22.18 25.38
N GLN A 190 -9.22 -20.87 25.13
CA GLN A 190 -10.28 -19.92 25.48
C GLN A 190 -10.25 -18.66 24.62
N ILE A 191 -11.45 -18.10 24.36
CA ILE A 191 -11.59 -16.77 23.74
C ILE A 191 -11.72 -15.73 24.85
N GLU A 192 -10.72 -14.86 24.96
CA GLU A 192 -10.66 -13.79 25.96
C GLU A 192 -11.33 -12.51 25.47
N VAL A 193 -12.63 -12.39 25.64
CA VAL A 193 -13.43 -11.23 25.20
C VAL A 193 -12.87 -9.90 25.74
N GLY A 194 -12.30 -9.90 26.94
CA GLY A 194 -11.69 -8.73 27.54
C GLY A 194 -10.48 -8.16 26.77
N LYS A 195 -9.76 -9.00 26.01
CA LYS A 195 -8.67 -8.56 25.13
C LYS A 195 -9.17 -8.13 23.74
N ILE A 196 -10.21 -8.80 23.24
CA ILE A 196 -10.81 -8.48 21.93
C ILE A 196 -11.49 -7.10 21.94
N LEU A 197 -12.23 -6.80 23.00
CA LEU A 197 -13.09 -5.61 23.07
C LEU A 197 -12.34 -4.28 22.83
N PRO A 198 -11.17 -4.00 23.44
CA PRO A 198 -10.43 -2.78 23.19
C PRO A 198 -9.78 -2.71 21.80
N LEU A 199 -9.55 -3.85 21.13
CA LEU A 199 -8.92 -3.91 19.81
C LEU A 199 -9.94 -3.94 18.67
N ALA A 200 -11.15 -4.41 18.92
CA ALA A 200 -12.24 -4.52 17.97
C ALA A 200 -12.60 -3.23 17.20
N PRO A 201 -12.48 -2.02 17.78
CA PRO A 201 -12.74 -0.78 17.04
C PRO A 201 -11.88 -0.62 15.78
N ILE A 202 -10.64 -1.13 15.76
CA ILE A 202 -9.72 -0.95 14.63
C ILE A 202 -10.24 -1.63 13.35
N PRO A 203 -10.51 -2.95 13.32
CA PRO A 203 -11.09 -3.59 12.14
C PRO A 203 -12.52 -3.09 11.84
N LEU A 204 -13.30 -2.72 12.86
CA LEU A 204 -14.64 -2.18 12.66
C LEU A 204 -14.59 -0.83 11.94
N ILE A 205 -13.67 0.06 12.29
CA ILE A 205 -13.45 1.33 11.56
C ILE A 205 -13.11 1.03 10.10
N GLY A 206 -12.22 0.09 9.83
CA GLY A 206 -11.88 -0.33 8.46
C GLY A 206 -13.11 -0.81 7.67
N LEU A 207 -13.98 -1.61 8.29
CA LEU A 207 -15.23 -2.09 7.69
C LEU A 207 -16.23 -0.95 7.42
N VAL A 208 -16.42 -0.05 8.39
CA VAL A 208 -17.29 1.13 8.22
C VAL A 208 -16.79 2.02 7.11
N LEU A 209 -15.49 2.32 7.07
CA LEU A 209 -14.89 3.12 6.00
C LEU A 209 -15.07 2.45 4.63
N THR A 210 -14.89 1.14 4.53
CA THR A 210 -15.12 0.35 3.32
C THR A 210 -16.57 0.46 2.86
N ALA A 211 -17.53 0.34 3.76
CA ALA A 211 -18.96 0.49 3.46
C ALA A 211 -19.30 1.92 3.00
N LEU A 212 -18.69 2.94 3.60
CA LEU A 212 -18.88 4.33 3.19
C LEU A 212 -18.29 4.61 1.81
N VAL A 213 -17.08 4.12 1.50
CA VAL A 213 -16.47 4.23 0.15
C VAL A 213 -17.35 3.52 -0.89
N TRP A 214 -17.84 2.33 -0.58
CA TRP A 214 -18.74 1.60 -1.49
C TRP A 214 -20.02 2.39 -1.76
N ARG A 215 -20.65 2.94 -0.73
CA ARG A 215 -21.85 3.78 -0.86
C ARG A 215 -21.60 4.99 -1.76
N ASP A 216 -20.50 5.70 -1.54
CA ASP A 216 -20.17 6.93 -2.24
C ASP A 216 -19.77 6.65 -3.70
N LEU A 217 -19.00 5.58 -3.97
CA LEU A 217 -18.63 5.18 -5.33
C LEU A 217 -19.80 4.59 -6.14
N SER A 218 -20.76 3.94 -5.46
CA SER A 218 -21.92 3.35 -6.12
C SER A 218 -22.95 4.38 -6.62
N GLY A 219 -22.80 5.65 -6.25
CA GLY A 219 -23.71 6.73 -6.64
C GLY A 219 -25.08 6.67 -5.95
N ARG A 220 -25.23 5.84 -4.90
CA ARG A 220 -26.51 5.72 -4.16
C ARG A 220 -26.83 6.96 -3.32
N VAL A 221 -25.82 7.76 -3.03
CA VAL A 221 -25.93 9.00 -2.26
C VAL A 221 -25.15 10.08 -2.99
N SER A 222 -25.69 11.29 -3.04
CA SER A 222 -24.94 12.47 -3.53
C SER A 222 -23.90 12.84 -2.46
N ALA A 223 -22.67 12.42 -2.69
CA ALA A 223 -21.53 12.72 -1.82
C ALA A 223 -20.52 13.59 -2.55
N PRO A 224 -19.82 14.50 -1.84
CA PRO A 224 -18.74 15.29 -2.43
C PRO A 224 -17.64 14.39 -3.00
N ASP A 225 -17.08 14.75 -4.16
CA ASP A 225 -16.10 13.93 -4.90
C ASP A 225 -14.77 13.71 -4.17
N TRP A 226 -14.43 14.56 -3.19
CA TRP A 226 -13.24 14.37 -2.34
C TRP A 226 -13.38 13.25 -1.30
N ARG A 227 -14.62 12.94 -0.92
CA ARG A 227 -14.90 12.04 0.20
C ARG A 227 -14.43 10.60 -0.03
N PRO A 228 -14.65 9.95 -1.19
CA PRO A 228 -14.12 8.61 -1.44
C PRO A 228 -12.61 8.51 -1.27
N TYR A 229 -11.87 9.56 -1.66
CA TYR A 229 -10.41 9.60 -1.52
C TYR A 229 -9.98 9.63 -0.04
N VAL A 230 -10.54 10.52 0.76
CA VAL A 230 -10.22 10.64 2.19
C VAL A 230 -10.61 9.37 2.95
N LEU A 231 -11.78 8.80 2.66
CA LEU A 231 -12.22 7.56 3.29
C LEU A 231 -11.32 6.37 2.90
N SER A 232 -10.87 6.30 1.63
CA SER A 232 -9.93 5.26 1.22
C SER A 232 -8.56 5.40 1.88
N ALA A 233 -8.05 6.62 2.07
CA ALA A 233 -6.86 6.87 2.88
C ALA A 233 -7.06 6.43 4.34
N GLY A 234 -8.26 6.63 4.90
CA GLY A 234 -8.64 6.14 6.22
C GLY A 234 -8.60 4.61 6.34
N ILE A 235 -8.98 3.87 5.27
CA ILE A 235 -8.86 2.39 5.24
C ILE A 235 -7.38 1.99 5.38
N PHE A 236 -6.47 2.64 4.65
CA PHE A 236 -5.04 2.39 4.79
C PHE A 236 -4.54 2.67 6.21
N LEU A 237 -4.91 3.81 6.77
CA LEU A 237 -4.52 4.16 8.13
C LEU A 237 -5.03 3.15 9.15
N SER A 238 -6.28 2.67 9.03
CA SER A 238 -6.82 1.64 9.91
C SER A 238 -6.07 0.30 9.77
N GLY A 239 -5.66 -0.06 8.54
CA GLY A 239 -4.84 -1.23 8.28
C GLY A 239 -3.45 -1.13 8.94
N TYR A 240 -2.76 -0.01 8.78
CA TYR A 240 -1.46 0.23 9.44
C TYR A 240 -1.58 0.24 10.97
N LEU A 241 -2.62 0.86 11.53
CA LEU A 241 -2.86 0.83 12.97
C LEU A 241 -3.15 -0.58 13.46
N GLY A 242 -3.92 -1.37 12.72
CA GLY A 242 -4.19 -2.77 13.03
C GLY A 242 -2.91 -3.62 13.06
N LEU A 243 -2.04 -3.44 12.08
CA LEU A 243 -0.73 -4.10 12.06
C LEU A 243 0.18 -3.64 13.21
N ALA A 244 0.27 -2.34 13.46
CA ALA A 244 1.06 -1.78 14.56
C ALA A 244 0.63 -2.36 15.91
N VAL A 245 -0.67 -2.35 16.20
CA VAL A 245 -1.21 -2.90 17.45
C VAL A 245 -1.06 -4.43 17.53
N SER A 246 -1.02 -5.13 16.40
CA SER A 246 -0.79 -6.58 16.39
C SER A 246 0.66 -6.94 16.74
N LEU A 247 1.63 -6.07 16.38
CA LEU A 247 3.06 -6.33 16.57
C LEU A 247 3.59 -5.80 17.91
N PHE A 248 3.05 -4.69 18.41
CA PHE A 248 3.51 -3.97 19.62
C PHE A 248 2.44 -3.94 20.70
#